data_0c3157001fbe4d3b68b406d7e9b3d8d0
#
_entry.id   0c3157001fbe4d3b68b406d7e9b3d8d0
#
_cell.length_a   1.000
_cell.length_b   1.000
_cell.length_c   1.000
_cell.angle_alpha   90.00
_cell.angle_beta   90.00
_cell.angle_gamma   90.00
#
_symmetry.space_group_name_H-M   'P 1'
#
loop_
_entity.id
_entity.type
_entity.pdbx_description
1 polymer ?
#
loop_
_entity_poly.entity_id
_entity_poly.type
_entity_poly.pdbx_seq_one_letter_code
_entity_poly.pdbx_strand_id
1 'polypeptide(L)'
;KKYKWLLVTMVSFAFVLQSHYLGLLLGPVLFLYWYLSKVPWKYTAVSLLVFGFLMSPLLAFDIRHDFLNSKALYKFLTVRDAESVSIKPWTALPKTYPIFEQINSSMLTVKHNSGRLVTLLLTVWAVFTLTNKNKNKKTKSKKQHYLLLAWLVTGLIGLGLYKQSIHDHYFGFLFPVPFLLLGAFVEERIKAGKKLLSIFVYLMVFALVILNIKNNPFKNNPNNQMQRAKNVANKVLEVADGKPFNLAVLAERNYEDGYRYFMDIKDATVLHADIWDKKTIADTLMVICEKPKNECDPTHSAKAEVANFGWSKIESEYEVDGVIIYKLIHS
;
A
#
# COMPACT_ATOMS: atom_id res chain seq x y z
N LYS A 1 21.38 -28.58 -8.42
CA LYS A 1 20.33 -27.59 -8.07
C LYS A 1 20.77 -26.83 -6.81
N LYS A 2 20.59 -25.49 -6.78
CA LYS A 2 21.05 -24.63 -5.64
C LYS A 2 19.93 -24.51 -4.61
N TYR A 3 19.56 -25.60 -3.93
CA TYR A 3 18.44 -25.64 -2.96
C TYR A 3 18.60 -24.70 -1.76
N LYS A 4 19.85 -24.25 -1.46
CA LYS A 4 20.13 -23.26 -0.42
C LYS A 4 19.37 -21.92 -0.60
N TRP A 5 18.94 -21.60 -1.83
CA TRP A 5 18.15 -20.41 -2.08
C TRP A 5 16.73 -20.49 -1.51
N LEU A 6 16.21 -21.68 -1.19
CA LEU A 6 14.94 -21.79 -0.48
C LEU A 6 15.04 -21.17 0.91
N LEU A 7 16.15 -21.37 1.60
CA LEU A 7 16.39 -20.75 2.91
C LEU A 7 16.35 -19.22 2.81
N VAL A 8 17.08 -18.63 1.85
CA VAL A 8 17.06 -17.17 1.62
C VAL A 8 15.64 -16.68 1.31
N THR A 9 14.90 -17.42 0.48
CA THR A 9 13.52 -17.09 0.15
C THR A 9 12.62 -17.08 1.38
N MET A 10 12.74 -18.08 2.27
CA MET A 10 11.92 -18.17 3.47
C MET A 10 12.28 -17.09 4.51
N VAL A 11 13.56 -16.75 4.63
CA VAL A 11 14.01 -15.60 5.44
C VAL A 11 13.38 -14.30 4.91
N SER A 12 13.51 -14.04 3.61
CA SER A 12 12.92 -12.85 2.98
C SER A 12 11.40 -12.82 3.14
N PHE A 13 10.72 -13.97 3.03
CA PHE A 13 9.28 -14.07 3.18
C PHE A 13 8.84 -13.76 4.63
N ALA A 14 9.59 -14.21 5.64
CA ALA A 14 9.32 -13.86 7.02
C ALA A 14 9.38 -12.33 7.25
N PHE A 15 10.39 -11.65 6.71
CA PHE A 15 10.49 -10.19 6.79
C PHE A 15 9.36 -9.48 6.06
N VAL A 16 8.97 -9.95 4.88
CA VAL A 16 7.84 -9.39 4.13
C VAL A 16 6.55 -9.50 4.92
N LEU A 17 6.28 -10.64 5.56
CA LEU A 17 5.08 -10.84 6.39
C LEU A 17 5.08 -9.96 7.65
N GLN A 18 6.23 -9.77 8.27
CA GLN A 18 6.36 -8.86 9.42
C GLN A 18 6.20 -7.38 9.01
N SER A 19 6.54 -7.05 7.76
CA SER A 19 6.34 -5.69 7.24
C SER A 19 4.88 -5.43 6.87
N HIS A 20 4.21 -6.40 6.22
CA HIS A 20 2.81 -6.25 5.81
C HIS A 20 2.16 -7.60 5.47
N TYR A 21 0.97 -7.85 5.99
CA TYR A 21 0.23 -9.12 5.77
C TYR A 21 -0.12 -9.40 4.31
N LEU A 22 -0.17 -8.41 3.43
CA LEU A 22 -0.32 -8.63 1.98
C LEU A 22 0.81 -9.49 1.39
N GLY A 23 1.94 -9.63 2.07
CA GLY A 23 2.97 -10.61 1.73
C GLY A 23 2.45 -12.05 1.65
N LEU A 24 1.33 -12.39 2.32
CA LEU A 24 0.68 -13.70 2.19
C LEU A 24 0.29 -14.04 0.74
N LEU A 25 0.05 -13.04 -0.10
CA LEU A 25 -0.22 -13.23 -1.53
C LEU A 25 0.96 -13.82 -2.31
N LEU A 26 2.17 -13.79 -1.76
CA LEU A 26 3.32 -14.52 -2.30
C LEU A 26 3.28 -16.03 -1.97
N GLY A 27 2.52 -16.44 -0.96
CA GLY A 27 2.45 -17.83 -0.52
C GLY A 27 2.14 -18.83 -1.65
N PRO A 28 1.08 -18.63 -2.46
CA PRO A 28 0.76 -19.51 -3.59
C PRO A 28 1.91 -19.61 -4.61
N VAL A 29 2.61 -18.51 -4.85
CA VAL A 29 3.76 -18.47 -5.80
C VAL A 29 4.94 -19.24 -5.24
N LEU A 30 5.25 -19.06 -3.96
CA LEU A 30 6.32 -19.80 -3.27
C LEU A 30 6.03 -21.29 -3.22
N PHE A 31 4.78 -21.67 -2.95
CA PHE A 31 4.33 -23.05 -2.97
C PHE A 31 4.47 -23.67 -4.36
N LEU A 32 4.03 -22.97 -5.41
CA LEU A 32 4.18 -23.41 -6.81
C LEU A 32 5.65 -23.60 -7.17
N TYR A 33 6.51 -22.65 -6.80
CA TYR A 33 7.94 -22.74 -7.04
C TYR A 33 8.56 -23.94 -6.31
N TRP A 34 8.26 -24.13 -5.03
CA TRP A 34 8.70 -25.26 -4.23
C TRP A 34 8.29 -26.58 -4.87
N TYR A 35 7.01 -26.73 -5.21
CA TYR A 35 6.44 -27.93 -5.85
C TYR A 35 7.14 -28.27 -7.18
N LEU A 36 7.24 -27.28 -8.08
CA LEU A 36 7.87 -27.46 -9.39
C LEU A 36 9.38 -27.72 -9.31
N SER A 37 10.03 -27.24 -8.28
CA SER A 37 11.48 -27.41 -8.08
C SER A 37 11.86 -28.76 -7.50
N LYS A 38 10.90 -29.53 -6.97
CA LYS A 38 11.12 -30.84 -6.31
C LYS A 38 12.24 -30.74 -5.28
N VAL A 39 12.09 -29.80 -4.34
CA VAL A 39 13.11 -29.53 -3.30
C VAL A 39 13.16 -30.71 -2.33
N PRO A 40 14.34 -31.28 -2.01
CA PRO A 40 14.47 -32.32 -1.02
C PRO A 40 13.99 -31.88 0.37
N TRP A 41 13.32 -32.77 1.08
CA TRP A 41 12.69 -32.46 2.38
C TRP A 41 13.61 -31.85 3.41
N LYS A 42 14.86 -32.26 3.46
CA LYS A 42 15.86 -31.70 4.37
C LYS A 42 16.03 -30.16 4.26
N TYR A 43 16.03 -29.63 3.02
CA TYR A 43 16.12 -28.19 2.80
C TYR A 43 14.81 -27.49 3.13
N THR A 44 13.70 -28.16 2.87
CA THR A 44 12.36 -27.65 3.22
C THR A 44 12.22 -27.54 4.74
N ALA A 45 12.56 -28.60 5.48
CA ALA A 45 12.48 -28.61 6.95
C ALA A 45 13.34 -27.50 7.58
N VAL A 46 14.61 -27.40 7.17
CA VAL A 46 15.49 -26.33 7.68
C VAL A 46 14.92 -24.94 7.36
N SER A 47 14.42 -24.74 6.16
CA SER A 47 13.86 -23.43 5.77
C SER A 47 12.58 -23.09 6.54
N LEU A 48 11.74 -24.08 6.83
CA LEU A 48 10.54 -23.90 7.67
C LEU A 48 10.88 -23.64 9.13
N LEU A 49 11.91 -24.32 9.68
CA LEU A 49 12.38 -24.05 11.04
C LEU A 49 12.91 -22.62 11.19
N VAL A 50 13.71 -22.16 10.23
CA VAL A 50 14.22 -20.78 10.24
C VAL A 50 13.09 -19.78 10.07
N PHE A 51 12.13 -20.04 9.18
CA PHE A 51 10.93 -19.22 9.03
C PHE A 51 10.15 -19.14 10.35
N GLY A 52 9.86 -20.27 10.99
CA GLY A 52 9.14 -20.32 12.27
C GLY A 52 9.89 -19.58 13.38
N PHE A 53 11.22 -19.71 13.43
CA PHE A 53 12.05 -18.95 14.37
C PHE A 53 11.92 -17.43 14.15
N LEU A 54 12.00 -16.97 12.90
CA LEU A 54 11.86 -15.55 12.57
C LEU A 54 10.44 -15.01 12.83
N MET A 55 9.42 -15.86 12.71
CA MET A 55 8.02 -15.50 13.01
C MET A 55 7.69 -15.60 14.52
N SER A 56 8.57 -16.17 15.33
CA SER A 56 8.30 -16.38 16.76
C SER A 56 8.01 -15.11 17.56
N PRO A 57 8.64 -13.94 17.31
CA PRO A 57 8.29 -12.71 18.02
C PRO A 57 6.82 -12.27 17.74
N LEU A 58 6.38 -12.40 16.50
CA LEU A 58 4.99 -12.07 16.15
C LEU A 58 4.01 -13.04 16.80
N LEU A 59 4.34 -14.33 16.85
CA LEU A 59 3.53 -15.33 17.52
C LEU A 59 3.49 -15.10 19.03
N ALA A 60 4.63 -14.80 19.66
CA ALA A 60 4.72 -14.50 21.09
C ALA A 60 3.90 -13.24 21.45
N PHE A 61 3.96 -12.21 20.61
CA PHE A 61 3.11 -11.02 20.76
C PHE A 61 1.62 -11.41 20.71
N ASP A 62 1.24 -12.18 19.70
CA ASP A 62 -0.16 -12.54 19.48
C ASP A 62 -0.73 -13.37 20.65
N ILE A 63 0.04 -14.33 21.16
CA ILE A 63 -0.33 -15.13 22.35
C ILE A 63 -0.51 -14.24 23.59
N ARG A 64 0.39 -13.26 23.80
CA ARG A 64 0.33 -12.35 24.94
C ARG A 64 -0.82 -11.35 24.89
N HIS A 65 -1.37 -11.09 23.69
CA HIS A 65 -2.44 -10.12 23.45
C HIS A 65 -3.73 -10.81 22.98
N ASP A 66 -4.05 -11.97 23.54
CA ASP A 66 -5.30 -12.72 23.29
C ASP A 66 -5.57 -12.98 21.81
N PHE A 67 -4.52 -13.28 21.03
CA PHE A 67 -4.58 -13.54 19.59
C PHE A 67 -5.17 -12.37 18.79
N LEU A 68 -4.79 -11.14 19.13
CA LEU A 68 -5.30 -9.92 18.50
C LEU A 68 -5.13 -9.93 16.98
N ASN A 69 -3.91 -10.22 16.50
CA ASN A 69 -3.61 -10.24 15.06
C ASN A 69 -4.31 -11.42 14.36
N SER A 70 -4.30 -12.61 14.97
CA SER A 70 -4.99 -13.78 14.42
C SER A 70 -6.48 -13.56 14.33
N LYS A 71 -7.11 -12.97 15.36
CA LYS A 71 -8.54 -12.60 15.35
C LYS A 71 -8.85 -11.53 14.29
N ALA A 72 -8.00 -10.52 14.16
CA ALA A 72 -8.15 -9.48 13.14
C ALA A 72 -8.07 -10.08 11.73
N LEU A 73 -7.07 -10.95 11.47
CA LEU A 73 -6.93 -11.64 10.19
C LEU A 73 -8.14 -12.57 9.91
N TYR A 74 -8.59 -13.33 10.92
CA TYR A 74 -9.78 -14.16 10.80
C TYR A 74 -11.03 -13.33 10.47
N LYS A 75 -11.26 -12.24 11.21
CA LYS A 75 -12.36 -11.30 10.94
C LYS A 75 -12.28 -10.73 9.52
N PHE A 76 -11.10 -10.27 9.10
CA PHE A 76 -10.87 -9.75 7.75
C PHE A 76 -11.23 -10.75 6.64
N LEU A 77 -10.98 -12.04 6.85
CA LEU A 77 -11.25 -13.07 5.85
C LEU A 77 -12.70 -13.61 5.91
N THR A 78 -13.38 -13.54 7.06
CA THR A 78 -14.68 -14.22 7.29
C THR A 78 -15.85 -13.27 7.41
N VAL A 79 -15.66 -12.09 8.00
CA VAL A 79 -16.74 -11.11 8.18
C VAL A 79 -16.95 -10.34 6.89
N ARG A 80 -18.21 -10.20 6.47
CA ARG A 80 -18.61 -9.59 5.19
C ARG A 80 -18.83 -8.08 5.28
N ASP A 81 -18.03 -7.39 6.06
CA ASP A 81 -18.10 -5.95 6.21
C ASP A 81 -17.52 -5.20 5.00
N ALA A 82 -17.75 -3.89 4.95
CA ALA A 82 -17.18 -3.02 3.93
C ALA A 82 -15.64 -3.06 3.88
N GLU A 83 -14.99 -3.34 5.02
CA GLU A 83 -13.53 -3.40 5.18
C GLU A 83 -12.90 -4.76 4.86
N SER A 84 -13.70 -5.76 4.49
CA SER A 84 -13.26 -7.12 4.25
C SER A 84 -12.85 -7.39 2.80
N VAL A 85 -12.42 -8.63 2.52
CA VAL A 85 -12.18 -9.11 1.15
C VAL A 85 -13.43 -9.73 0.56
N SER A 86 -13.57 -9.69 -0.76
CA SER A 86 -14.59 -10.46 -1.47
C SER A 86 -14.15 -11.92 -1.58
N ILE A 87 -15.05 -12.85 -1.23
CA ILE A 87 -14.82 -14.28 -1.43
C ILE A 87 -15.11 -14.74 -2.87
N LYS A 88 -15.63 -13.86 -3.72
CA LYS A 88 -15.98 -14.15 -5.12
C LYS A 88 -14.83 -13.75 -6.04
N PRO A 89 -14.01 -14.69 -6.57
CA PRO A 89 -12.80 -14.36 -7.34
C PRO A 89 -13.07 -13.48 -8.57
N TRP A 90 -14.24 -13.60 -9.19
CA TRP A 90 -14.60 -12.81 -10.37
C TRP A 90 -14.77 -11.32 -10.09
N THR A 91 -15.00 -10.90 -8.83
CA THR A 91 -15.08 -9.49 -8.45
C THR A 91 -13.74 -8.78 -8.54
N ALA A 92 -12.63 -9.52 -8.56
CA ALA A 92 -11.30 -8.98 -8.77
C ALA A 92 -11.04 -8.61 -10.25
N LEU A 93 -11.66 -9.33 -11.20
CA LEU A 93 -11.33 -9.22 -12.63
C LEU A 93 -11.38 -7.78 -13.17
N PRO A 94 -12.44 -6.99 -12.91
CA PRO A 94 -12.49 -5.60 -13.39
C PRO A 94 -11.38 -4.70 -12.83
N LYS A 95 -10.85 -5.05 -11.65
CA LYS A 95 -9.83 -4.27 -10.95
C LYS A 95 -8.40 -4.64 -11.37
N THR A 96 -8.18 -5.84 -11.93
CA THR A 96 -6.82 -6.34 -12.23
C THR A 96 -6.05 -5.45 -13.19
N TYR A 97 -6.68 -5.04 -14.30
CA TYR A 97 -6.03 -4.17 -15.28
C TYR A 97 -5.75 -2.76 -14.73
N PRO A 98 -6.71 -2.04 -14.10
CA PRO A 98 -6.43 -0.77 -13.44
C PRO A 98 -5.31 -0.82 -12.41
N ILE A 99 -5.26 -1.87 -11.56
CA ILE A 99 -4.19 -2.06 -10.58
C ILE A 99 -2.85 -2.26 -11.28
N PHE A 100 -2.79 -3.09 -12.33
CA PHE A 100 -1.56 -3.31 -13.08
C PHE A 100 -1.09 -2.05 -13.80
N GLU A 101 -2.01 -1.27 -14.35
CA GLU A 101 -1.73 0.04 -14.93
C GLU A 101 -1.16 1.02 -13.90
N GLN A 102 -1.75 1.09 -12.71
CA GLN A 102 -1.26 1.94 -11.62
C GLN A 102 0.17 1.57 -11.21
N ILE A 103 0.45 0.26 -11.04
CA ILE A 103 1.79 -0.22 -10.68
C ILE A 103 2.81 0.14 -11.77
N ASN A 104 2.50 -0.11 -13.05
CA ASN A 104 3.40 0.22 -14.15
C ASN A 104 3.59 1.73 -14.31
N SER A 105 2.53 2.52 -14.12
CA SER A 105 2.60 3.98 -14.17
C SER A 105 3.52 4.51 -13.09
N SER A 106 3.38 4.03 -11.86
CA SER A 106 4.20 4.47 -10.74
C SER A 106 5.67 4.01 -10.85
N MET A 107 5.90 2.76 -11.30
CA MET A 107 7.23 2.16 -11.27
C MET A 107 8.05 2.39 -12.55
N LEU A 108 7.42 2.41 -13.73
CA LEU A 108 8.15 2.45 -15.00
C LEU A 108 8.09 3.79 -15.72
N THR A 109 7.03 4.59 -15.55
CA THR A 109 6.82 5.76 -16.42
C THR A 109 6.57 7.07 -15.70
N VAL A 110 6.18 7.06 -14.43
CA VAL A 110 5.77 8.21 -13.62
C VAL A 110 4.54 8.97 -14.19
N LYS A 111 4.14 8.67 -15.44
CA LYS A 111 3.02 9.29 -16.14
C LYS A 111 1.96 8.27 -16.50
N HIS A 112 0.70 8.58 -16.20
CA HIS A 112 -0.43 7.69 -16.44
C HIS A 112 -0.59 7.25 -17.91
N ASN A 113 -0.54 8.18 -18.86
CA ASN A 113 -0.69 7.85 -20.28
C ASN A 113 0.44 6.93 -20.80
N SER A 114 1.68 7.19 -20.41
CA SER A 114 2.82 6.32 -20.76
C SER A 114 2.69 4.96 -20.06
N GLY A 115 2.18 4.95 -18.82
CA GLY A 115 1.89 3.74 -18.06
C GLY A 115 0.89 2.82 -18.77
N ARG A 116 -0.20 3.40 -19.32
CA ARG A 116 -1.18 2.64 -20.14
C ARG A 116 -0.53 1.94 -21.32
N LEU A 117 0.29 2.65 -22.07
CA LEU A 117 0.98 2.08 -23.23
C LEU A 117 1.90 0.93 -22.85
N VAL A 118 2.70 1.10 -21.79
CA VAL A 118 3.59 0.04 -21.29
C VAL A 118 2.78 -1.14 -20.76
N THR A 119 1.71 -0.90 -20.04
CA THR A 119 0.82 -1.95 -19.52
C THR A 119 0.20 -2.76 -20.64
N LEU A 120 -0.34 -2.08 -21.67
CA LEU A 120 -0.91 -2.74 -22.84
C LEU A 120 0.15 -3.61 -23.53
N LEU A 121 1.35 -3.07 -23.78
CA LEU A 121 2.44 -3.78 -24.41
C LEU A 121 2.85 -5.03 -23.61
N LEU A 122 3.02 -4.92 -22.30
CA LEU A 122 3.38 -6.04 -21.44
C LEU A 122 2.26 -7.09 -21.36
N THR A 123 0.99 -6.65 -21.33
CA THR A 123 -0.17 -7.55 -21.33
C THR A 123 -0.26 -8.34 -22.63
N VAL A 124 -0.20 -7.66 -23.77
CA VAL A 124 -0.22 -8.32 -25.10
C VAL A 124 0.94 -9.31 -25.24
N TRP A 125 2.14 -8.88 -24.82
CA TRP A 125 3.31 -9.78 -24.84
C TRP A 125 3.12 -10.99 -23.92
N ALA A 126 2.61 -10.81 -22.71
CA ALA A 126 2.36 -11.91 -21.77
C ALA A 126 1.34 -12.91 -22.32
N VAL A 127 0.22 -12.43 -22.87
CA VAL A 127 -0.79 -13.28 -23.53
C VAL A 127 -0.17 -14.03 -24.70
N PHE A 128 0.57 -13.35 -25.57
CA PHE A 128 1.26 -13.99 -26.71
C PHE A 128 2.24 -15.07 -26.24
N THR A 129 3.00 -14.82 -25.18
CA THR A 129 3.97 -15.79 -24.62
C THR A 129 3.28 -17.02 -24.05
N LEU A 130 2.10 -16.86 -23.41
CA LEU A 130 1.30 -17.96 -22.88
C LEU A 130 0.65 -18.81 -24.00
N THR A 131 0.14 -18.15 -25.04
CA THR A 131 -0.61 -18.83 -26.12
C THR A 131 0.28 -19.47 -27.17
N ASN A 132 1.52 -18.97 -27.31
CA ASN A 132 2.44 -19.48 -28.34
C ASN A 132 2.95 -20.88 -27.98
N LYS A 133 2.36 -21.87 -28.64
CA LYS A 133 2.65 -23.32 -28.47
C LYS A 133 3.97 -23.79 -29.13
N ASN A 134 4.79 -22.90 -29.67
CA ASN A 134 5.99 -23.28 -30.41
C ASN A 134 6.98 -24.05 -29.52
N LYS A 135 7.03 -25.37 -29.70
CA LYS A 135 7.72 -26.35 -28.83
C LYS A 135 9.25 -26.22 -28.79
N ASN A 136 9.84 -25.45 -29.72
CA ASN A 136 11.30 -25.41 -29.93
C ASN A 136 12.06 -24.41 -29.05
N LYS A 137 11.40 -23.59 -28.22
CA LYS A 137 12.08 -22.69 -27.27
C LYS A 137 12.33 -23.41 -25.96
N LYS A 138 13.61 -23.48 -25.57
CA LYS A 138 14.16 -24.16 -24.38
C LYS A 138 13.26 -24.05 -23.15
N THR A 139 12.89 -25.19 -22.61
CA THR A 139 11.99 -25.43 -21.46
C THR A 139 12.30 -24.59 -20.20
N LYS A 140 13.53 -24.12 -20.04
CA LYS A 140 13.98 -23.36 -18.87
C LYS A 140 13.44 -21.93 -18.86
N SER A 141 13.43 -21.23 -19.98
CA SER A 141 12.90 -19.86 -20.09
C SER A 141 11.39 -19.82 -19.84
N LYS A 142 10.63 -20.79 -20.31
CA LYS A 142 9.17 -20.85 -20.11
C LYS A 142 8.78 -20.96 -18.63
N LYS A 143 9.49 -21.78 -17.85
CA LYS A 143 9.21 -21.93 -16.41
C LYS A 143 9.37 -20.61 -15.63
N GLN A 144 10.36 -19.80 -15.99
CA GLN A 144 10.59 -18.50 -15.36
C GLN A 144 9.46 -17.51 -15.68
N HIS A 145 9.01 -17.48 -16.96
CA HIS A 145 7.88 -16.64 -17.35
C HIS A 145 6.57 -17.06 -16.66
N TYR A 146 6.28 -18.36 -16.57
CA TYR A 146 5.10 -18.85 -15.86
C TYR A 146 5.14 -18.48 -14.36
N LEU A 147 6.30 -18.57 -13.72
CA LEU A 147 6.44 -18.17 -12.32
C LEU A 147 6.21 -16.67 -12.14
N LEU A 148 6.77 -15.84 -13.01
CA LEU A 148 6.62 -14.39 -12.98
C LEU A 148 5.15 -13.99 -13.23
N LEU A 149 4.49 -14.65 -14.20
CA LEU A 149 3.08 -14.40 -14.47
C LEU A 149 2.18 -14.91 -13.33
N ALA A 150 2.51 -16.05 -12.72
CA ALA A 150 1.80 -16.52 -11.53
C ALA A 150 1.92 -15.52 -10.38
N TRP A 151 3.09 -14.92 -10.19
CA TRP A 151 3.29 -13.86 -9.19
C TRP A 151 2.42 -12.64 -9.49
N LEU A 152 2.44 -12.15 -10.72
CA LEU A 152 1.59 -11.04 -11.13
C LEU A 152 0.11 -11.36 -10.91
N VAL A 153 -0.36 -12.49 -11.43
CA VAL A 153 -1.79 -12.85 -11.41
C VAL A 153 -2.30 -13.05 -9.98
N THR A 154 -1.56 -13.77 -9.13
CA THR A 154 -1.95 -13.95 -7.72
C THR A 154 -1.99 -12.64 -6.97
N GLY A 155 -1.02 -11.75 -7.21
CA GLY A 155 -1.00 -10.42 -6.60
C GLY A 155 -2.16 -9.54 -7.06
N LEU A 156 -2.42 -9.48 -8.37
CA LEU A 156 -3.52 -8.67 -8.92
C LEU A 156 -4.89 -9.18 -8.48
N ILE A 157 -5.10 -10.50 -8.46
CA ILE A 157 -6.36 -11.08 -7.97
C ILE A 157 -6.52 -10.80 -6.48
N GLY A 158 -5.48 -11.06 -5.67
CA GLY A 158 -5.53 -10.82 -4.23
C GLY A 158 -5.86 -9.36 -3.89
N LEU A 159 -5.20 -8.41 -4.53
CA LEU A 159 -5.49 -6.98 -4.36
C LEU A 159 -6.88 -6.62 -4.90
N GLY A 160 -7.29 -7.18 -6.05
CA GLY A 160 -8.60 -6.92 -6.63
C GLY A 160 -9.78 -7.42 -5.79
N LEU A 161 -9.54 -8.42 -4.91
CA LEU A 161 -10.54 -8.90 -3.95
C LEU A 161 -10.74 -7.93 -2.79
N TYR A 162 -9.81 -7.01 -2.53
CA TYR A 162 -9.94 -6.02 -1.48
C TYR A 162 -11.03 -5.00 -1.84
N LYS A 163 -11.89 -4.69 -0.87
CA LYS A 163 -13.07 -3.84 -1.11
C LYS A 163 -12.76 -2.34 -0.94
N GLN A 164 -11.80 -2.02 -0.10
CA GLN A 164 -11.39 -0.65 0.19
C GLN A 164 -10.42 -0.09 -0.85
N SER A 165 -10.11 1.19 -0.76
CA SER A 165 -9.09 1.84 -1.57
C SER A 165 -7.71 1.21 -1.32
N ILE A 166 -6.96 1.00 -2.41
CA ILE A 166 -5.63 0.41 -2.35
C ILE A 166 -4.61 1.55 -2.35
N HIS A 167 -3.82 1.64 -1.29
CA HIS A 167 -2.73 2.60 -1.19
C HIS A 167 -1.46 2.09 -1.88
N ASP A 168 -0.61 2.98 -2.36
CA ASP A 168 0.57 2.63 -3.16
C ASP A 168 1.54 1.67 -2.44
N HIS A 169 1.69 1.79 -1.12
CA HIS A 169 2.54 0.89 -0.34
C HIS A 169 2.03 -0.56 -0.29
N TYR A 170 0.74 -0.81 -0.57
CA TYR A 170 0.19 -2.16 -0.67
C TYR A 170 0.74 -2.94 -1.86
N PHE A 171 1.25 -2.25 -2.88
CA PHE A 171 1.88 -2.88 -4.04
C PHE A 171 3.33 -3.34 -3.78
N GLY A 172 3.91 -3.07 -2.62
CA GLY A 172 5.33 -3.30 -2.33
C GLY A 172 5.82 -4.69 -2.72
N PHE A 173 5.04 -5.73 -2.44
CA PHE A 173 5.37 -7.11 -2.82
C PHE A 173 5.31 -7.38 -4.33
N LEU A 174 4.71 -6.48 -5.14
CA LEU A 174 4.65 -6.54 -6.59
C LEU A 174 5.64 -5.59 -7.29
N PHE A 175 6.29 -4.67 -6.59
CA PHE A 175 7.22 -3.70 -7.22
C PHE A 175 8.30 -4.31 -8.11
N PRO A 176 8.89 -5.49 -7.83
CA PRO A 176 9.86 -6.09 -8.76
C PRO A 176 9.25 -6.57 -10.07
N VAL A 177 7.94 -6.88 -10.10
CA VAL A 177 7.30 -7.57 -11.23
C VAL A 177 7.33 -6.76 -12.53
N PRO A 178 6.98 -5.44 -12.56
CA PRO A 178 7.11 -4.62 -13.76
C PRO A 178 8.49 -4.64 -14.39
N PHE A 179 9.53 -4.53 -13.59
CA PHE A 179 10.92 -4.53 -14.07
C PHE A 179 11.33 -5.89 -14.62
N LEU A 180 10.92 -6.97 -13.96
CA LEU A 180 11.19 -8.34 -14.42
C LEU A 180 10.42 -8.67 -15.71
N LEU A 181 9.17 -8.21 -15.85
CA LEU A 181 8.39 -8.36 -17.08
C LEU A 181 9.02 -7.57 -18.24
N LEU A 182 9.38 -6.32 -17.98
CA LEU A 182 10.04 -5.48 -18.97
C LEU A 182 11.38 -6.11 -19.39
N GLY A 183 12.19 -6.57 -18.44
CA GLY A 183 13.46 -7.25 -18.71
C GLY A 183 13.28 -8.53 -19.53
N ALA A 184 12.28 -9.34 -19.20
CA ALA A 184 11.95 -10.56 -19.95
C ALA A 184 11.47 -10.25 -21.39
N PHE A 185 10.66 -9.22 -21.55
CA PHE A 185 10.23 -8.71 -22.86
C PHE A 185 11.44 -8.26 -23.70
N VAL A 186 12.31 -7.42 -23.14
CA VAL A 186 13.52 -6.91 -23.78
C VAL A 186 14.43 -8.07 -24.20
N GLU A 187 14.73 -8.99 -23.29
CA GLU A 187 15.57 -10.16 -23.57
C GLU A 187 15.03 -11.01 -24.73
N GLU A 188 13.72 -11.26 -24.73
CA GLU A 188 13.11 -12.06 -25.79
C GLU A 188 13.17 -11.36 -27.15
N ARG A 189 12.96 -10.03 -27.20
CA ARG A 189 13.01 -9.27 -28.46
C ARG A 189 14.42 -9.17 -29.01
N ILE A 190 15.42 -8.96 -28.16
CA ILE A 190 16.83 -8.93 -28.59
C ILE A 190 17.28 -10.31 -29.09
N LYS A 191 16.93 -11.38 -28.38
CA LYS A 191 17.27 -12.77 -28.79
C LYS A 191 16.58 -13.23 -30.10
N ALA A 192 15.51 -12.55 -30.50
CA ALA A 192 14.87 -12.80 -31.80
C ALA A 192 15.75 -12.44 -33.00
N GLY A 193 16.85 -11.70 -32.80
CA GLY A 193 17.86 -11.40 -33.82
C GLY A 193 17.40 -10.38 -34.87
N LYS A 194 16.23 -9.80 -34.76
CA LYS A 194 15.72 -8.79 -35.71
C LYS A 194 16.27 -7.41 -35.33
N LYS A 195 17.26 -6.91 -36.07
CA LYS A 195 18.00 -5.66 -35.81
C LYS A 195 17.08 -4.48 -35.55
N LEU A 196 16.08 -4.25 -36.42
CA LEU A 196 15.15 -3.12 -36.26
C LEU A 196 14.34 -3.22 -34.96
N LEU A 197 13.88 -4.41 -34.58
CA LEU A 197 13.15 -4.64 -33.35
C LEU A 197 14.03 -4.43 -32.11
N SER A 198 15.28 -4.85 -32.15
CA SER A 198 16.24 -4.60 -31.08
C SER A 198 16.51 -3.10 -30.88
N ILE A 199 16.69 -2.34 -31.97
CA ILE A 199 16.85 -0.89 -31.93
C ILE A 199 15.61 -0.24 -31.29
N PHE A 200 14.41 -0.61 -31.70
CA PHE A 200 13.17 -0.09 -31.13
C PHE A 200 13.09 -0.34 -29.62
N VAL A 201 13.43 -1.54 -29.17
CA VAL A 201 13.41 -1.91 -27.74
C VAL A 201 14.44 -1.10 -26.95
N TYR A 202 15.65 -0.89 -27.48
CA TYR A 202 16.65 -0.04 -26.83
C TYR A 202 16.19 1.42 -26.74
N LEU A 203 15.59 1.97 -27.79
CA LEU A 203 15.04 3.32 -27.78
C LEU A 203 13.89 3.45 -26.78
N MET A 204 13.02 2.45 -26.68
CA MET A 204 11.94 2.40 -25.69
C MET A 204 12.49 2.43 -24.25
N VAL A 205 13.48 1.58 -23.93
CA VAL A 205 14.11 1.58 -22.60
C VAL A 205 14.79 2.90 -22.32
N PHE A 206 15.51 3.46 -23.28
CA PHE A 206 16.14 4.76 -23.17
C PHE A 206 15.10 5.88 -22.89
N ALA A 207 14.00 5.87 -23.62
CA ALA A 207 12.89 6.82 -23.40
C ALA A 207 12.30 6.69 -21.98
N LEU A 208 12.11 5.47 -21.46
CA LEU A 208 11.67 5.24 -20.08
C LEU A 208 12.66 5.82 -19.06
N VAL A 209 13.97 5.63 -19.27
CA VAL A 209 15.01 6.21 -18.40
C VAL A 209 14.93 7.73 -18.41
N ILE A 210 14.84 8.36 -19.59
CA ILE A 210 14.72 9.82 -19.70
C ILE A 210 13.44 10.34 -19.04
N LEU A 211 12.31 9.64 -19.19
CA LEU A 211 11.05 10.01 -18.54
C LEU A 211 11.20 10.01 -17.01
N ASN A 212 11.84 8.99 -16.45
CA ASN A 212 12.08 8.89 -15.02
C ASN A 212 13.04 9.97 -14.50
N ILE A 213 14.13 10.26 -15.22
CA ILE A 213 15.06 11.34 -14.88
C ILE A 213 14.36 12.70 -14.91
N LYS A 214 13.54 12.96 -15.94
CA LYS A 214 12.80 14.23 -16.06
C LYS A 214 11.77 14.43 -14.95
N ASN A 215 11.14 13.36 -14.48
CA ASN A 215 10.11 13.40 -13.44
C ASN A 215 10.64 12.95 -12.07
N ASN A 216 11.95 13.03 -11.85
CA ASN A 216 12.56 12.67 -10.58
C ASN A 216 11.99 13.54 -9.43
N PRO A 217 11.43 12.92 -8.38
CA PRO A 217 10.84 13.64 -7.23
C PRO A 217 11.85 14.51 -6.48
N PHE A 218 13.15 14.22 -6.54
CA PHE A 218 14.19 15.04 -5.91
C PHE A 218 14.36 16.43 -6.55
N LYS A 219 13.70 16.72 -7.67
CA LYS A 219 13.64 18.06 -8.26
C LYS A 219 12.59 18.96 -7.60
N ASN A 220 11.65 18.38 -6.90
CA ASN A 220 10.62 19.12 -6.20
C ASN A 220 11.16 19.59 -4.85
N ASN A 221 10.70 20.76 -4.42
CA ASN A 221 10.98 21.22 -3.07
C ASN A 221 10.43 20.22 -2.05
N PRO A 222 11.10 20.03 -0.89
CA PRO A 222 10.57 19.21 0.19
C PRO A 222 9.17 19.69 0.56
N ASN A 223 8.23 18.74 0.74
CA ASN A 223 6.86 19.07 1.14
C ASN A 223 6.74 19.48 2.62
N ASN A 224 7.80 19.31 3.40
CA ASN A 224 7.91 19.68 4.82
C ASN A 224 6.72 19.21 5.69
N GLN A 225 6.07 18.11 5.33
CA GLN A 225 4.86 17.63 5.99
C GLN A 225 5.04 17.44 7.50
N MET A 226 6.19 16.94 7.93
CA MET A 226 6.49 16.76 9.35
C MET A 226 6.55 18.11 10.07
N GLN A 227 7.22 19.11 9.51
CA GLN A 227 7.30 20.45 10.10
C GLN A 227 5.93 21.13 10.11
N ARG A 228 5.15 20.99 9.03
CA ARG A 228 3.77 21.47 8.95
C ARG A 228 2.89 20.84 10.03
N ALA A 229 2.93 19.51 10.18
CA ALA A 229 2.17 18.82 11.22
C ALA A 229 2.55 19.31 12.62
N LYS A 230 3.86 19.52 12.88
CA LYS A 230 4.36 20.07 14.13
C LYS A 230 3.88 21.50 14.39
N ASN A 231 3.92 22.37 13.38
CA ASN A 231 3.50 23.77 13.51
C ASN A 231 1.99 23.86 13.78
N VAL A 232 1.18 23.08 13.05
CA VAL A 232 -0.27 23.01 13.25
C VAL A 232 -0.60 22.47 14.64
N ALA A 233 0.04 21.36 15.06
CA ALA A 233 -0.15 20.82 16.41
C ALA A 233 0.23 21.82 17.51
N ASN A 234 1.34 22.55 17.35
CA ASN A 234 1.75 23.59 18.29
C ASN A 234 0.70 24.70 18.38
N LYS A 235 0.10 25.11 17.27
CA LYS A 235 -0.95 26.15 17.29
C LYS A 235 -2.21 25.64 17.96
N VAL A 236 -2.61 24.39 17.70
CA VAL A 236 -3.75 23.76 18.41
C VAL A 236 -3.51 23.78 19.93
N LEU A 237 -2.30 23.40 20.38
CA LEU A 237 -1.96 23.40 21.81
C LEU A 237 -1.95 24.80 22.42
N GLU A 238 -1.44 25.79 21.70
CA GLU A 238 -1.51 27.21 22.12
C GLU A 238 -2.96 27.66 22.31
N VAL A 239 -3.85 27.32 21.37
CA VAL A 239 -5.26 27.70 21.40
C VAL A 239 -6.05 26.92 22.49
N ALA A 240 -5.64 25.66 22.74
CA ALA A 240 -6.24 24.83 23.79
C ALA A 240 -5.89 25.30 25.21
N ASP A 241 -4.79 26.04 25.37
CA ASP A 241 -4.35 26.64 26.64
C ASP A 241 -4.30 25.65 27.83
N GLY A 242 -3.76 24.43 27.53
CA GLY A 242 -3.61 23.37 28.52
C GLY A 242 -4.91 22.65 28.92
N LYS A 243 -6.05 23.02 28.34
CA LYS A 243 -7.34 22.36 28.58
C LYS A 243 -7.51 21.11 27.75
N PRO A 244 -8.24 20.10 28.26
CA PRO A 244 -8.66 18.95 27.44
C PRO A 244 -9.52 19.39 26.25
N PHE A 245 -9.33 18.76 25.11
CA PHE A 245 -10.11 19.05 23.90
C PHE A 245 -10.34 17.78 23.06
N ASN A 246 -11.37 17.80 22.23
CA ASN A 246 -11.55 16.83 21.18
C ASN A 246 -10.83 17.30 19.90
N LEU A 247 -10.40 16.37 19.05
CA LEU A 247 -9.69 16.64 17.81
C LEU A 247 -10.41 16.01 16.64
N ALA A 248 -10.57 16.76 15.53
CA ALA A 248 -11.02 16.24 14.25
C ALA A 248 -10.13 16.76 13.12
N VAL A 249 -9.92 15.93 12.08
CA VAL A 249 -9.17 16.32 10.89
C VAL A 249 -10.02 16.16 9.64
N LEU A 250 -10.30 17.25 8.93
CA LEU A 250 -11.02 17.29 7.67
C LEU A 250 -10.02 17.30 6.51
N ALA A 251 -9.71 16.12 5.97
CA ALA A 251 -8.78 15.92 4.89
C ALA A 251 -9.29 14.83 3.92
N GLU A 252 -8.71 14.76 2.72
CA GLU A 252 -9.07 13.68 1.77
C GLU A 252 -8.52 12.32 2.19
N ARG A 253 -7.27 12.29 2.64
CA ARG A 253 -6.51 11.04 2.90
C ARG A 253 -5.66 11.08 4.16
N ASN A 254 -5.77 12.14 4.96
CA ASN A 254 -5.02 12.28 6.20
C ASN A 254 -5.94 12.05 7.40
N TYR A 255 -5.35 11.56 8.49
CA TYR A 255 -6.01 11.30 9.75
C TYR A 255 -5.32 12.09 10.85
N GLU A 256 -5.85 12.05 12.05
CA GLU A 256 -5.37 12.83 13.19
C GLU A 256 -3.97 12.42 13.69
N ASP A 257 -3.55 11.19 13.43
CA ASP A 257 -2.35 10.58 14.05
C ASP A 257 -1.07 11.42 13.86
N GLY A 258 -0.90 12.03 12.67
CA GLY A 258 0.27 12.86 12.40
C GLY A 258 0.33 14.12 13.25
N TYR A 259 -0.80 14.70 13.59
CA TYR A 259 -0.90 15.86 14.48
C TYR A 259 -0.86 15.43 15.95
N ARG A 260 -1.59 14.36 16.26
CA ARG A 260 -1.69 13.79 17.60
C ARG A 260 -0.32 13.39 18.15
N TYR A 261 0.56 12.80 17.33
CA TYR A 261 1.92 12.49 17.71
C TYR A 261 2.67 13.67 18.36
N PHE A 262 2.55 14.88 17.80
CA PHE A 262 3.18 16.07 18.37
C PHE A 262 2.46 16.63 19.61
N MET A 263 1.17 16.34 19.74
CA MET A 263 0.38 16.71 20.93
C MET A 263 0.70 15.75 22.09
N ASP A 264 0.81 14.46 21.81
CA ASP A 264 1.14 13.42 22.80
C ASP A 264 2.55 13.62 23.39
N ILE A 265 3.55 14.00 22.57
CA ILE A 265 4.91 14.34 23.05
C ILE A 265 4.89 15.51 24.07
N LYS A 266 3.88 16.34 24.02
CA LYS A 266 3.71 17.49 24.93
C LYS A 266 2.70 17.23 26.03
N ASP A 267 2.35 15.96 26.26
CA ASP A 267 1.43 15.50 27.31
C ASP A 267 0.05 16.17 27.24
N ALA A 268 -0.41 16.52 26.03
CA ALA A 268 -1.71 17.14 25.83
C ALA A 268 -2.85 16.14 26.03
N THR A 269 -3.92 16.55 26.70
CA THR A 269 -5.10 15.73 26.92
C THR A 269 -6.05 15.83 25.72
N VAL A 270 -5.86 14.96 24.71
CA VAL A 270 -6.72 14.85 23.53
C VAL A 270 -7.73 13.72 23.75
N LEU A 271 -9.02 14.06 23.87
CA LEU A 271 -10.09 13.12 24.12
C LEU A 271 -10.72 12.64 22.80
N HIS A 272 -11.08 11.34 22.73
CA HIS A 272 -11.88 10.79 21.63
C HIS A 272 -13.36 10.94 21.97
N ALA A 273 -14.09 11.77 21.23
CA ALA A 273 -15.50 11.98 21.44
C ALA A 273 -16.31 10.69 21.18
N ASP A 274 -16.91 10.13 22.24
CA ASP A 274 -17.82 8.99 22.17
C ASP A 274 -19.20 9.42 22.67
N ILE A 275 -20.22 9.25 21.83
CA ILE A 275 -21.60 9.59 22.18
C ILE A 275 -22.16 8.77 23.37
N TRP A 276 -21.57 7.59 23.60
CA TRP A 276 -21.97 6.71 24.68
C TRP A 276 -21.28 7.01 26.01
N ASP A 277 -20.18 7.77 25.98
CA ASP A 277 -19.48 8.23 27.17
C ASP A 277 -19.29 9.75 27.13
N LYS A 278 -20.24 10.48 27.70
CA LYS A 278 -20.24 11.95 27.75
C LYS A 278 -18.99 12.56 28.40
N LYS A 279 -18.25 11.80 29.23
CA LYS A 279 -17.00 12.27 29.84
C LYS A 279 -15.86 12.44 28.82
N THR A 280 -16.01 11.84 27.66
CA THR A 280 -15.03 11.96 26.54
C THR A 280 -15.31 13.18 25.65
N ILE A 281 -16.43 13.85 25.83
CA ILE A 281 -16.79 15.06 25.10
C ILE A 281 -16.29 16.27 25.92
N ALA A 282 -15.28 16.96 25.36
CA ALA A 282 -14.70 18.16 25.97
C ALA A 282 -15.57 19.38 25.67
N ASP A 283 -15.29 20.50 26.37
CA ASP A 283 -15.95 21.79 26.10
C ASP A 283 -15.57 22.37 24.72
N THR A 284 -14.47 21.88 24.14
CA THR A 284 -13.87 22.41 22.89
C THR A 284 -13.54 21.26 21.93
N LEU A 285 -13.87 21.48 20.65
CA LEU A 285 -13.40 20.66 19.54
C LEU A 285 -12.44 21.48 18.68
N MET A 286 -11.23 20.99 18.49
CA MET A 286 -10.28 21.53 17.52
C MET A 286 -10.43 20.80 16.19
N VAL A 287 -10.81 21.53 15.14
CA VAL A 287 -10.96 20.97 13.79
C VAL A 287 -9.82 21.47 12.91
N ILE A 288 -8.99 20.56 12.45
CA ILE A 288 -7.91 20.83 11.48
C ILE A 288 -8.44 20.56 10.09
N CYS A 289 -8.49 21.55 9.22
CA CYS A 289 -8.92 21.39 7.84
C CYS A 289 -7.78 21.58 6.85
N GLU A 290 -7.45 20.53 6.10
CA GLU A 290 -6.45 20.52 5.04
C GLU A 290 -7.04 20.81 3.65
N LYS A 291 -8.35 21.05 3.58
CA LYS A 291 -9.06 21.37 2.34
C LYS A 291 -9.08 22.88 2.10
N PRO A 292 -9.37 23.30 0.87
CA PRO A 292 -9.70 24.71 0.59
C PRO A 292 -10.83 25.21 1.50
N LYS A 293 -10.78 26.46 1.91
CA LYS A 293 -11.72 27.03 2.90
C LYS A 293 -13.19 26.83 2.51
N ASN A 294 -13.51 26.94 1.23
CA ASN A 294 -14.86 26.74 0.70
C ASN A 294 -15.36 25.28 0.75
N GLU A 295 -14.47 24.32 1.00
CA GLU A 295 -14.79 22.89 1.17
C GLU A 295 -14.69 22.43 2.62
N CYS A 296 -14.34 23.33 3.54
CA CYS A 296 -14.28 23.07 4.97
C CYS A 296 -15.63 23.35 5.61
N ASP A 297 -16.29 22.30 6.10
CA ASP A 297 -17.47 22.44 6.95
C ASP A 297 -17.15 21.82 8.33
N PRO A 298 -16.62 22.63 9.27
CA PRO A 298 -16.18 22.12 10.56
C PRO A 298 -17.34 21.78 11.51
N THR A 299 -18.54 22.33 11.28
CA THR A 299 -19.69 22.19 12.19
C THR A 299 -20.69 21.13 11.73
N HIS A 300 -20.77 20.80 10.43
CA HIS A 300 -21.74 19.85 9.86
C HIS A 300 -21.07 18.67 9.17
N SER A 301 -19.78 18.46 9.40
CA SER A 301 -19.07 17.32 8.80
C SER A 301 -19.63 15.99 9.29
N ALA A 302 -19.79 15.04 8.38
CA ALA A 302 -20.17 13.66 8.70
C ALA A 302 -19.05 12.85 9.39
N LYS A 303 -17.89 13.46 9.67
CA LYS A 303 -16.82 12.81 10.44
C LYS A 303 -17.29 12.50 11.85
N ALA A 304 -16.97 11.28 12.31
CA ALA A 304 -17.44 10.80 13.62
C ALA A 304 -17.06 11.74 14.76
N GLU A 305 -15.85 12.29 14.74
CA GLU A 305 -15.35 13.20 15.78
C GLU A 305 -16.16 14.50 15.86
N VAL A 306 -16.60 15.03 14.71
CA VAL A 306 -17.46 16.22 14.64
C VAL A 306 -18.90 15.87 15.02
N ALA A 307 -19.42 14.77 14.48
CA ALA A 307 -20.79 14.33 14.76
C ALA A 307 -20.99 13.96 16.23
N ASN A 308 -20.02 13.29 16.84
CA ASN A 308 -20.07 12.89 18.26
C ASN A 308 -19.93 14.09 19.22
N PHE A 309 -19.21 15.14 18.81
CA PHE A 309 -19.10 16.37 19.60
C PHE A 309 -20.47 17.08 19.72
N GLY A 310 -21.31 16.97 18.69
CA GLY A 310 -22.68 17.51 18.69
C GLY A 310 -22.78 18.94 18.15
N TRP A 311 -23.89 19.61 18.47
CA TRP A 311 -24.15 20.98 17.99
C TRP A 311 -23.11 21.97 18.47
N SER A 312 -22.48 22.65 17.54
CA SER A 312 -21.34 23.52 17.82
C SER A 312 -21.31 24.74 16.92
N LYS A 313 -20.62 25.78 17.40
CA LYS A 313 -20.34 27.01 16.67
C LYS A 313 -18.84 27.32 16.66
N ILE A 314 -18.39 28.01 15.63
CA ILE A 314 -17.01 28.46 15.50
C ILE A 314 -16.78 29.60 16.48
N GLU A 315 -15.86 29.42 17.43
CA GLU A 315 -15.40 30.47 18.34
C GLU A 315 -14.26 31.27 17.73
N SER A 316 -13.31 30.59 17.08
CA SER A 316 -12.17 31.23 16.43
C SER A 316 -11.62 30.37 15.28
N GLU A 317 -10.89 31.03 14.37
CA GLU A 317 -10.25 30.45 13.20
C GLU A 317 -8.79 30.91 13.12
N TYR A 318 -7.89 30.00 12.76
CA TYR A 318 -6.46 30.26 12.58
C TYR A 318 -5.97 29.59 11.32
N GLU A 319 -4.97 30.17 10.67
CA GLU A 319 -4.30 29.55 9.52
C GLU A 319 -2.81 29.35 9.84
N VAL A 320 -2.32 28.12 9.60
CA VAL A 320 -0.92 27.74 9.80
C VAL A 320 -0.47 26.84 8.66
N ASP A 321 0.57 27.22 7.94
CA ASP A 321 1.18 26.47 6.84
C ASP A 321 0.15 25.96 5.80
N GLY A 322 -0.86 26.81 5.48
CA GLY A 322 -1.93 26.48 4.54
C GLY A 322 -2.97 25.47 5.07
N VAL A 323 -3.04 25.31 6.38
CA VAL A 323 -4.06 24.50 7.08
C VAL A 323 -4.90 25.44 7.94
N ILE A 324 -6.21 25.26 7.91
CA ILE A 324 -7.13 26.04 8.74
C ILE A 324 -7.46 25.26 10.02
N ILE A 325 -7.36 25.93 11.14
CA ILE A 325 -7.70 25.38 12.45
C ILE A 325 -8.92 26.13 12.95
N TYR A 326 -10.00 25.41 13.21
CA TYR A 326 -11.20 25.96 13.84
C TYR A 326 -11.29 25.51 15.28
N LYS A 327 -11.54 26.46 16.18
CA LYS A 327 -11.93 26.17 17.56
C LYS A 327 -13.45 26.22 17.66
N LEU A 328 -14.07 25.11 17.99
CA LEU A 328 -15.50 24.99 18.16
C LEU A 328 -15.84 24.86 19.64
N ILE A 329 -16.95 25.46 20.01
CA ILE A 329 -17.60 25.32 21.33
C ILE A 329 -19.04 24.86 21.15
N HIS A 330 -19.63 24.27 22.16
CA HIS A 330 -21.04 23.89 22.14
C HIS A 330 -21.96 25.12 21.91
N SER A 331 -23.07 24.92 21.18
CA SER A 331 -24.04 25.98 20.85
C SER A 331 -25.00 26.24 21.97
#